data_ddc50856015930a4bd5f76c0bddfbfbf
#
_entry.id   ddc50856015930a4bd5f76c0bddfbfbf
#
_cell.length_a   1.000
_cell.length_b   1.000
_cell.length_c   1.000
_cell.angle_alpha   90.00
_cell.angle_beta   90.00
_cell.angle_gamma   90.00
#
_symmetry.space_group_name_H-M   'P 1'
#
loop_
_entity.id
_entity.type
_entity.pdbx_description
1 polymer ?
#
loop_
_entity_poly.entity_id
_entity_poly.type
_entity_poly.pdbx_seq_one_letter_code
_entity_poly.pdbx_strand_id
1 'polypeptide(L)'
;LNLAEASLIVGMYQNPRLYNPYKNPVGCRNRQKIVLKLMVNHGYITEEEMNAVLEIPIESMVADDSDAVSTNDYQAIIDHVIDEVYEKTKKDARQVPMKIYTTFDLKVQDVLVKLEKGELFKYYNDYDQEGTAITSIEDGSIIALSGGRKYGARGLNRATDINRQPGSTAKPLFDYAPYIEYLNGSPGDYFFDEPYAYSTGQSINDADRK
;
A
#
# COMPACT_ATOMS: atom_id res chain seq x y z
N LEU A 1 5.28 9.59 -23.96
CA LEU A 1 6.25 10.51 -23.35
C LEU A 1 7.07 11.18 -24.43
N ASN A 2 7.12 12.50 -24.42
CA ASN A 2 8.03 13.29 -25.25
C ASN A 2 9.37 13.52 -24.51
N LEU A 3 10.33 14.17 -25.19
CA LEU A 3 11.66 14.45 -24.62
C LEU A 3 11.59 15.28 -23.34
N ALA A 4 10.67 16.25 -23.29
CA ALA A 4 10.49 17.13 -22.13
C ALA A 4 10.00 16.35 -20.91
N GLU A 5 8.98 15.53 -21.07
CA GLU A 5 8.42 14.67 -20.00
C GLU A 5 9.42 13.59 -19.57
N ALA A 6 10.08 12.93 -20.52
CA ALA A 6 11.05 11.88 -20.22
C ALA A 6 12.25 12.43 -19.43
N SER A 7 12.83 13.56 -19.84
CA SER A 7 13.97 14.18 -19.14
C SER A 7 13.60 14.68 -17.73
N LEU A 8 12.36 15.12 -17.53
CA LEU A 8 11.83 15.52 -16.23
C LEU A 8 11.72 14.30 -15.29
N ILE A 9 11.09 13.21 -15.76
CA ILE A 9 10.93 11.98 -14.98
C ILE A 9 12.29 11.41 -14.59
N VAL A 10 13.23 11.28 -15.53
CA VAL A 10 14.59 10.79 -15.25
C VAL A 10 15.31 11.69 -14.23
N GLY A 11 15.10 13.00 -14.31
CA GLY A 11 15.65 13.94 -13.35
C GLY A 11 15.21 13.70 -11.92
N MET A 12 13.97 13.29 -11.71
CA MET A 12 13.40 13.02 -10.38
C MET A 12 13.97 11.78 -9.69
N TYR A 13 14.48 10.79 -10.42
CA TYR A 13 15.00 9.54 -9.83
C TYR A 13 16.08 9.75 -8.78
N GLN A 14 16.89 10.78 -8.89
CA GLN A 14 17.95 11.05 -7.93
C GLN A 14 17.40 11.44 -6.55
N ASN A 15 16.37 12.25 -6.52
CA ASN A 15 15.69 12.66 -5.28
C ASN A 15 14.25 13.12 -5.58
N PRO A 16 13.27 12.20 -5.55
CA PRO A 16 11.89 12.51 -5.90
C PRO A 16 11.25 13.60 -5.03
N ARG A 17 11.70 13.73 -3.78
CA ARG A 17 11.17 14.77 -2.87
C ARG A 17 11.72 16.16 -3.22
N LEU A 18 13.01 16.25 -3.52
CA LEU A 18 13.68 17.52 -3.82
C LEU A 18 13.30 18.05 -5.21
N TYR A 19 13.14 17.15 -6.17
CA TYR A 19 12.86 17.49 -7.58
C TYR A 19 11.39 17.26 -7.95
N ASN A 20 10.49 17.34 -6.98
CA ASN A 20 9.05 17.23 -7.20
C ASN A 20 8.54 18.44 -8.01
N PRO A 21 7.95 18.25 -9.21
CA PRO A 21 7.54 19.35 -10.08
C PRO A 21 6.41 20.21 -9.48
N TYR A 22 5.55 19.62 -8.63
CA TYR A 22 4.46 20.32 -7.97
C TYR A 22 4.93 21.16 -6.78
N LYS A 23 5.93 20.66 -6.02
CA LYS A 23 6.38 21.29 -4.78
C LYS A 23 7.61 22.18 -4.96
N ASN A 24 8.44 21.86 -5.93
CA ASN A 24 9.69 22.59 -6.22
C ASN A 24 9.96 22.60 -7.73
N PRO A 25 9.15 23.32 -8.52
CA PRO A 25 9.32 23.36 -9.98
C PRO A 25 10.69 23.91 -10.42
N VAL A 26 11.25 24.86 -9.65
CA VAL A 26 12.57 25.43 -9.91
C VAL A 26 13.68 24.38 -9.75
N GLY A 27 13.66 23.63 -8.66
CA GLY A 27 14.60 22.53 -8.43
C GLY A 27 14.46 21.43 -9.49
N CYS A 28 13.22 21.11 -9.87
CA CYS A 28 12.91 20.16 -10.91
C CYS A 28 13.49 20.61 -12.26
N ARG A 29 13.30 21.88 -12.65
CA ARG A 29 13.87 22.48 -13.87
C ARG A 29 15.39 22.42 -13.89
N ASN A 30 16.03 22.78 -12.79
CA ASN A 30 17.49 22.74 -12.68
C ASN A 30 18.01 21.31 -12.88
N ARG A 31 17.34 20.32 -12.32
CA ARG A 31 17.71 18.93 -12.50
C ARG A 31 17.48 18.42 -13.91
N GLN A 32 16.33 18.76 -14.53
CA GLN A 32 16.05 18.46 -15.93
C GLN A 32 17.14 19.03 -16.87
N LYS A 33 17.56 20.28 -16.63
CA LYS A 33 18.65 20.90 -17.39
C LYS A 33 19.95 20.12 -17.33
N ILE A 34 20.29 19.53 -16.17
CA ILE A 34 21.47 18.68 -16.02
C ILE A 34 21.31 17.41 -16.87
N VAL A 35 20.14 16.75 -16.84
CA VAL A 35 19.86 15.56 -17.65
C VAL A 35 20.02 15.87 -19.14
N LEU A 36 19.39 16.93 -19.60
CA LEU A 36 19.43 17.34 -21.01
C LEU A 36 20.86 17.69 -21.46
N LYS A 37 21.65 18.40 -20.62
CA LYS A 37 23.06 18.67 -20.92
C LYS A 37 23.89 17.39 -21.08
N LEU A 38 23.64 16.39 -20.24
CA LEU A 38 24.31 15.10 -20.37
C LEU A 38 23.90 14.41 -21.67
N MET A 39 22.63 14.50 -22.08
CA MET A 39 22.17 13.95 -23.36
C MET A 39 22.85 14.63 -24.56
N VAL A 40 23.01 15.95 -24.51
CA VAL A 40 23.79 16.69 -25.54
C VAL A 40 25.24 16.23 -25.57
N ASN A 41 25.91 16.17 -24.40
CA ASN A 41 27.31 15.77 -24.31
C ASN A 41 27.58 14.34 -24.82
N HIS A 42 26.58 13.46 -24.72
CA HIS A 42 26.67 12.10 -25.27
C HIS A 42 26.13 11.96 -26.71
N GLY A 43 25.70 13.05 -27.31
CA GLY A 43 25.24 13.06 -28.72
C GLY A 43 23.85 12.43 -28.93
N TYR A 44 23.04 12.32 -27.89
CA TYR A 44 21.67 11.79 -27.99
C TYR A 44 20.68 12.84 -28.52
N ILE A 45 20.92 14.10 -28.20
CA ILE A 45 20.13 15.25 -28.67
C ILE A 45 21.03 16.41 -29.05
N THR A 46 20.51 17.37 -29.79
CA THR A 46 21.19 18.63 -30.14
C THR A 46 21.00 19.71 -29.07
N GLU A 47 21.81 20.75 -29.09
CA GLU A 47 21.59 21.92 -28.21
C GLU A 47 20.28 22.63 -28.51
N GLU A 48 19.85 22.65 -29.79
CA GLU A 48 18.59 23.24 -30.21
C GLU A 48 17.40 22.50 -29.57
N GLU A 49 17.42 21.17 -29.63
CA GLU A 49 16.40 20.33 -28.97
C GLU A 49 16.38 20.53 -27.45
N MET A 50 17.54 20.62 -26.80
CA MET A 50 17.63 20.93 -25.37
C MET A 50 16.98 22.28 -25.06
N ASN A 51 17.34 23.33 -25.83
CA ASN A 51 16.82 24.67 -25.60
C ASN A 51 15.30 24.73 -25.84
N ALA A 52 14.80 24.07 -26.87
CA ALA A 52 13.36 23.96 -27.13
C ALA A 52 12.60 23.31 -25.94
N VAL A 53 13.17 22.27 -25.33
CA VAL A 53 12.58 21.63 -24.14
C VAL A 53 12.59 22.57 -22.93
N LEU A 54 13.66 23.35 -22.74
CA LEU A 54 13.79 24.25 -21.61
C LEU A 54 12.82 25.46 -21.66
N GLU A 55 12.29 25.78 -22.81
CA GLU A 55 11.26 26.81 -22.97
C GLU A 55 9.85 26.34 -22.57
N ILE A 56 9.62 25.02 -22.55
CA ILE A 56 8.31 24.46 -22.15
C ILE A 56 8.13 24.63 -20.64
N PRO A 57 7.09 25.28 -20.12
CA PRO A 57 6.86 25.42 -18.69
C PRO A 57 6.72 24.06 -17.99
N ILE A 58 7.25 23.92 -16.77
CA ILE A 58 7.13 22.66 -15.98
C ILE A 58 5.65 22.31 -15.77
N GLU A 59 4.83 23.31 -15.51
CA GLU A 59 3.40 23.17 -15.23
C GLU A 59 2.63 22.55 -16.40
N SER A 60 3.10 22.75 -17.64
CA SER A 60 2.47 22.14 -18.82
C SER A 60 2.88 20.68 -19.08
N MET A 61 3.90 20.19 -18.35
CA MET A 61 4.39 18.81 -18.47
C MET A 61 3.82 17.89 -17.38
N VAL A 62 3.07 18.43 -16.43
CA VAL A 62 2.43 17.70 -15.33
C VAL A 62 0.93 17.84 -15.43
N ALA A 63 0.21 16.79 -15.01
CA ALA A 63 -1.24 16.86 -14.88
C ALA A 63 -1.60 17.83 -13.74
N ASP A 64 -2.79 18.42 -13.79
CA ASP A 64 -3.29 19.19 -12.65
C ASP A 64 -3.29 18.31 -11.40
N ASP A 65 -2.88 18.89 -10.25
CA ASP A 65 -2.81 18.18 -8.97
C ASP A 65 -4.21 17.66 -8.54
N SER A 66 -5.27 18.20 -9.13
CA SER A 66 -6.65 17.72 -9.00
C SER A 66 -6.91 16.40 -9.73
N ASP A 67 -6.12 16.07 -10.77
CA ASP A 67 -6.16 14.82 -11.50
C ASP A 67 -5.15 13.79 -10.97
N ALA A 68 -4.26 14.22 -10.08
CA ALA A 68 -3.32 13.35 -9.40
C ALA A 68 -4.07 12.51 -8.38
N VAL A 69 -4.42 11.30 -8.83
CA VAL A 69 -5.08 10.25 -8.08
C VAL A 69 -6.57 10.52 -7.88
N SER A 70 -7.37 10.28 -8.92
CA SER A 70 -8.73 9.79 -8.69
C SER A 70 -8.61 8.65 -7.68
N THR A 71 -8.86 8.93 -6.41
CA THR A 71 -8.94 7.91 -5.36
C THR A 71 -10.22 7.14 -5.63
N ASN A 72 -10.10 6.11 -6.47
CA ASN A 72 -11.17 5.13 -6.59
C ASN A 72 -11.31 4.49 -5.21
N ASP A 73 -12.49 4.53 -4.64
CA ASP A 73 -12.79 3.93 -3.34
C ASP A 73 -12.37 2.44 -3.28
N TYR A 74 -12.20 1.80 -4.43
CA TYR A 74 -11.77 0.40 -4.56
C TYR A 74 -10.31 0.25 -4.99
N GLN A 75 -9.50 1.31 -4.91
CA GLN A 75 -8.15 1.29 -5.46
C GLN A 75 -7.25 0.21 -4.83
N ALA A 76 -7.38 -0.02 -3.53
CA ALA A 76 -6.62 -1.06 -2.83
C ALA A 76 -6.90 -2.47 -3.39
N ILE A 77 -8.17 -2.76 -3.69
CA ILE A 77 -8.58 -4.02 -4.34
C ILE A 77 -7.99 -4.10 -5.75
N ILE A 78 -8.15 -3.03 -6.53
CA ILE A 78 -7.69 -3.01 -7.93
C ILE A 78 -6.18 -3.28 -7.99
N ASP A 79 -5.39 -2.62 -7.16
CA ASP A 79 -3.95 -2.81 -7.12
C ASP A 79 -3.58 -4.23 -6.69
N HIS A 80 -4.23 -4.76 -5.66
CA HIS A 80 -4.01 -6.13 -5.19
C HIS A 80 -4.33 -7.17 -6.26
N VAL A 81 -5.47 -7.02 -6.94
CA VAL A 81 -5.87 -7.92 -8.05
C VAL A 81 -4.88 -7.87 -9.21
N ILE A 82 -4.40 -6.69 -9.58
CA ILE A 82 -3.39 -6.54 -10.65
C ILE A 82 -2.10 -7.27 -10.27
N ASP A 83 -1.65 -7.12 -9.03
CA ASP A 83 -0.42 -7.76 -8.56
C ASP A 83 -0.58 -9.30 -8.51
N GLU A 84 -1.71 -9.81 -7.99
CA GLU A 84 -2.00 -11.24 -7.98
C GLU A 84 -2.10 -11.84 -9.39
N VAL A 85 -2.73 -11.14 -10.33
CA VAL A 85 -2.80 -11.53 -11.74
C VAL A 85 -1.38 -11.60 -12.33
N TYR A 86 -0.55 -10.61 -12.05
CA TYR A 86 0.83 -10.61 -12.51
C TYR A 86 1.64 -11.76 -11.92
N GLU A 87 1.48 -12.04 -10.64
CA GLU A 87 2.16 -13.17 -9.98
C GLU A 87 1.80 -14.51 -10.61
N LYS A 88 0.51 -14.72 -10.87
CA LYS A 88 -0.01 -15.98 -11.43
C LYS A 88 0.24 -16.14 -12.93
N THR A 89 0.16 -15.06 -13.70
CA THR A 89 0.17 -15.15 -15.18
C THR A 89 1.41 -14.56 -15.84
N LYS A 90 2.18 -13.76 -15.11
CA LYS A 90 3.29 -12.91 -15.61
C LYS A 90 2.85 -11.89 -16.68
N LYS A 91 1.55 -11.57 -16.71
CA LYS A 91 0.97 -10.57 -17.62
C LYS A 91 0.44 -9.39 -16.81
N ASP A 92 0.79 -8.18 -17.24
CA ASP A 92 0.25 -6.96 -16.64
C ASP A 92 -1.16 -6.71 -17.16
N ALA A 93 -2.15 -6.77 -16.26
CA ALA A 93 -3.55 -6.55 -16.59
C ALA A 93 -3.86 -5.15 -17.16
N ARG A 94 -2.94 -4.19 -16.96
CA ARG A 94 -3.05 -2.84 -17.53
C ARG A 94 -2.62 -2.77 -19.00
N GLN A 95 -1.85 -3.75 -19.46
CA GLN A 95 -1.29 -3.79 -20.81
C GLN A 95 -1.95 -4.84 -21.68
N VAL A 96 -2.46 -5.91 -21.07
CA VAL A 96 -3.08 -7.03 -21.78
C VAL A 96 -4.57 -7.07 -21.48
N PRO A 97 -5.45 -6.90 -22.49
CA PRO A 97 -6.89 -7.04 -22.28
C PRO A 97 -7.26 -8.41 -21.74
N MET A 98 -7.96 -8.45 -20.59
CA MET A 98 -8.41 -9.69 -19.96
C MET A 98 -9.67 -9.45 -19.13
N LYS A 99 -10.42 -10.51 -18.88
CA LYS A 99 -11.52 -10.51 -17.90
C LYS A 99 -11.01 -11.18 -16.63
N ILE A 100 -11.14 -10.49 -15.51
CA ILE A 100 -10.73 -10.95 -14.20
C ILE A 100 -11.96 -11.14 -13.33
N TYR A 101 -12.15 -12.35 -12.84
CA TYR A 101 -13.23 -12.68 -11.92
C TYR A 101 -12.62 -12.76 -10.52
N THR A 102 -13.19 -12.04 -9.58
CA THR A 102 -12.71 -11.94 -8.21
C THR A 102 -13.73 -12.46 -7.22
N THR A 103 -13.30 -12.72 -6.01
CA THR A 103 -14.12 -13.14 -4.88
C THR A 103 -14.69 -11.97 -4.07
N PHE A 104 -14.39 -10.73 -4.44
CA PHE A 104 -14.84 -9.56 -3.71
C PHE A 104 -16.37 -9.37 -3.73
N ASP A 105 -16.94 -9.16 -2.54
CA ASP A 105 -18.33 -8.74 -2.38
C ASP A 105 -18.38 -7.21 -2.23
N LEU A 106 -18.94 -6.52 -3.23
CA LEU A 106 -19.00 -5.06 -3.24
C LEU A 106 -19.82 -4.49 -2.08
N LYS A 107 -20.83 -5.22 -1.57
CA LYS A 107 -21.61 -4.74 -0.42
C LYS A 107 -20.76 -4.73 0.85
N VAL A 108 -19.94 -5.75 1.04
CA VAL A 108 -18.99 -5.81 2.17
C VAL A 108 -17.90 -4.76 1.98
N GLN A 109 -17.41 -4.60 0.76
CA GLN A 109 -16.39 -3.60 0.46
C GLN A 109 -16.88 -2.17 0.69
N ASP A 110 -18.13 -1.84 0.36
CA ASP A 110 -18.71 -0.52 0.63
C ASP A 110 -18.75 -0.19 2.13
N VAL A 111 -18.86 -1.20 2.99
CA VAL A 111 -18.77 -1.00 4.44
C VAL A 111 -17.34 -0.60 4.84
N LEU A 112 -16.31 -1.24 4.27
CA LEU A 112 -14.92 -0.85 4.52
C LEU A 112 -14.62 0.57 4.00
N VAL A 113 -15.15 0.93 2.84
CA VAL A 113 -15.02 2.31 2.32
C VAL A 113 -15.61 3.35 3.30
N LYS A 114 -16.77 3.07 3.88
CA LYS A 114 -17.37 3.95 4.90
C LYS A 114 -16.52 4.00 6.18
N LEU A 115 -15.92 2.88 6.57
CA LEU A 115 -14.99 2.83 7.69
C LEU A 115 -13.77 3.72 7.42
N GLU A 116 -13.11 3.58 6.27
CA GLU A 116 -11.95 4.39 5.86
C GLU A 116 -12.25 5.90 5.86
N LYS A 117 -13.45 6.27 5.42
CA LYS A 117 -13.94 7.66 5.41
C LYS A 117 -14.27 8.20 6.80
N GLY A 118 -14.32 7.34 7.81
CA GLY A 118 -14.68 7.72 9.18
C GLY A 118 -16.20 7.89 9.40
N GLU A 119 -17.02 7.34 8.49
CA GLU A 119 -18.48 7.42 8.60
C GLU A 119 -19.04 6.44 9.64
N LEU A 120 -18.38 5.30 9.81
CA LEU A 120 -18.79 4.25 10.76
C LEU A 120 -17.99 4.28 12.06
N PHE A 121 -16.78 4.83 12.03
CA PHE A 121 -15.87 4.90 13.15
C PHE A 121 -15.13 6.23 13.15
N LYS A 122 -15.13 6.93 14.30
CA LYS A 122 -14.40 8.19 14.43
C LYS A 122 -12.96 7.91 14.84
N TYR A 123 -12.03 8.16 13.94
CA TYR A 123 -10.61 8.08 14.24
C TYR A 123 -10.17 9.18 15.21
N TYR A 124 -9.16 8.89 16.02
CA TYR A 124 -8.67 9.81 17.03
C TYR A 124 -8.00 11.04 16.38
N ASN A 125 -7.28 10.82 15.28
CA ASN A 125 -6.63 11.89 14.51
C ASN A 125 -6.51 11.52 13.01
N ASP A 126 -6.01 12.46 12.20
CA ASP A 126 -5.88 12.28 10.75
C ASP A 126 -4.74 11.33 10.34
N TYR A 127 -3.83 11.00 11.25
CA TYR A 127 -2.71 10.09 11.01
C TYR A 127 -3.03 8.63 11.34
N ASP A 128 -4.11 8.39 12.08
CA ASP A 128 -4.55 7.03 12.38
C ASP A 128 -4.86 6.30 11.08
N GLN A 129 -4.37 5.08 11.00
CA GLN A 129 -4.52 4.22 9.83
C GLN A 129 -5.09 2.88 10.25
N GLU A 130 -5.70 2.21 9.31
CA GLU A 130 -6.16 0.83 9.45
C GLU A 130 -5.70 0.00 8.25
N GLY A 131 -5.80 -1.30 8.36
CA GLY A 131 -5.64 -2.25 7.27
C GLY A 131 -6.51 -3.44 7.59
N THR A 132 -7.45 -3.76 6.71
CA THR A 132 -8.47 -4.77 6.97
C THR A 132 -8.57 -5.75 5.82
N ALA A 133 -8.57 -7.03 6.12
CA ALA A 133 -8.94 -8.09 5.19
C ALA A 133 -10.09 -8.90 5.80
N ILE A 134 -11.16 -9.09 5.01
CA ILE A 134 -12.30 -9.91 5.39
C ILE A 134 -12.30 -11.14 4.48
N THR A 135 -12.36 -12.32 5.09
CA THR A 135 -12.39 -13.60 4.38
C THR A 135 -13.71 -14.32 4.56
N SER A 136 -14.10 -15.06 3.53
CA SER A 136 -15.21 -16.01 3.60
C SER A 136 -14.86 -17.15 4.55
N ILE A 137 -15.79 -17.52 5.42
CA ILE A 137 -15.64 -18.70 6.29
C ILE A 137 -15.83 -20.01 5.56
N GLU A 138 -16.39 -19.99 4.36
CA GLU A 138 -16.68 -21.20 3.59
C GLU A 138 -15.41 -21.75 2.90
N ASP A 139 -14.59 -20.85 2.35
CA ASP A 139 -13.45 -21.24 1.51
C ASP A 139 -12.15 -20.45 1.79
N GLY A 140 -12.21 -19.47 2.71
CA GLY A 140 -11.07 -18.63 3.06
C GLY A 140 -10.73 -17.55 2.02
N SER A 141 -11.54 -17.39 0.96
CA SER A 141 -11.30 -16.35 -0.04
C SER A 141 -11.47 -14.95 0.54
N ILE A 142 -10.68 -13.99 0.05
CA ILE A 142 -10.81 -12.59 0.44
C ILE A 142 -12.04 -11.99 -0.24
N ILE A 143 -12.99 -11.51 0.56
CA ILE A 143 -14.25 -10.91 0.07
C ILE A 143 -14.28 -9.39 0.20
N ALA A 144 -13.41 -8.79 1.03
CA ALA A 144 -13.22 -7.35 1.11
C ALA A 144 -11.82 -7.02 1.62
N LEU A 145 -11.28 -5.89 1.18
CA LEU A 145 -9.93 -5.44 1.52
C LEU A 145 -9.86 -3.92 1.64
N SER A 146 -9.28 -3.42 2.72
CA SER A 146 -8.90 -2.01 2.89
C SER A 146 -7.40 -1.88 3.06
N GLY A 147 -6.77 -1.09 2.20
CA GLY A 147 -5.35 -0.77 2.27
C GLY A 147 -5.02 0.37 3.24
N GLY A 148 -6.04 0.99 3.81
CA GLY A 148 -5.91 2.12 4.74
C GLY A 148 -6.55 3.41 4.25
N ARG A 149 -6.73 4.34 5.18
CA ARG A 149 -7.35 5.64 4.91
C ARG A 149 -6.58 6.43 3.85
N LYS A 150 -7.31 7.03 2.92
CA LYS A 150 -6.74 7.83 1.82
C LYS A 150 -5.72 7.03 0.98
N TYR A 151 -6.03 5.76 0.73
CA TYR A 151 -5.19 4.92 -0.09
C TYR A 151 -5.09 5.50 -1.52
N GLY A 152 -3.87 5.76 -1.96
CA GLY A 152 -3.60 6.21 -3.33
C GLY A 152 -3.16 5.06 -4.23
N ALA A 153 -3.35 5.20 -5.53
CA ALA A 153 -2.94 4.18 -6.50
C ALA A 153 -1.48 3.76 -6.30
N ARG A 154 -1.23 2.44 -6.22
CA ARG A 154 0.09 1.84 -5.93
C ARG A 154 0.68 2.30 -4.59
N GLY A 155 -0.17 2.70 -3.65
CA GLY A 155 0.20 3.06 -2.30
C GLY A 155 0.55 1.85 -1.44
N LEU A 156 0.95 2.10 -0.19
CA LEU A 156 1.19 1.04 0.80
C LEU A 156 -0.15 0.41 1.23
N ASN A 157 -0.38 -0.83 0.82
CA ASN A 157 -1.53 -1.60 1.26
C ASN A 157 -1.27 -2.19 2.66
N ARG A 158 -1.87 -1.58 3.67
CA ARG A 158 -1.63 -1.98 5.07
C ARG A 158 -2.22 -3.33 5.45
N ALA A 159 -3.12 -3.87 4.64
CA ALA A 159 -3.64 -5.21 4.87
C ALA A 159 -2.71 -6.31 4.34
N THR A 160 -1.89 -6.01 3.30
CA THR A 160 -1.08 -7.03 2.60
C THR A 160 0.43 -6.79 2.67
N ASP A 161 0.87 -5.52 2.73
CA ASP A 161 2.30 -5.18 2.54
C ASP A 161 3.05 -4.95 3.85
N ILE A 162 2.35 -4.86 4.98
CA ILE A 162 2.99 -4.64 6.29
C ILE A 162 3.13 -5.94 7.07
N ASN A 163 4.25 -6.06 7.78
CA ASN A 163 4.50 -7.15 8.71
C ASN A 163 4.59 -6.57 10.12
N ARG A 164 3.59 -6.89 10.97
CA ARG A 164 3.51 -6.43 12.35
C ARG A 164 3.32 -7.60 13.30
N GLN A 165 3.79 -7.43 14.52
CA GLN A 165 3.52 -8.38 15.59
C GLN A 165 2.01 -8.41 15.91
N PRO A 166 1.39 -9.60 15.92
CA PRO A 166 -0.04 -9.74 16.20
C PRO A 166 -0.40 -9.44 17.65
N GLY A 167 0.56 -9.54 18.57
CA GLY A 167 0.30 -9.44 19.99
C GLY A 167 -0.71 -10.50 20.44
N SER A 168 -1.59 -10.16 21.37
CA SER A 168 -2.61 -11.08 21.92
C SER A 168 -3.67 -11.54 20.91
N THR A 169 -3.75 -10.94 19.73
CA THR A 169 -4.64 -11.44 18.67
C THR A 169 -4.17 -12.79 18.08
N ALA A 170 -2.94 -13.19 18.40
CA ALA A 170 -2.42 -14.52 18.07
C ALA A 170 -3.09 -15.65 18.87
N LYS A 171 -3.58 -15.38 20.10
CA LYS A 171 -4.10 -16.40 21.00
C LYS A 171 -5.23 -17.27 20.43
N PRO A 172 -6.24 -16.71 19.75
CA PRO A 172 -7.27 -17.54 19.13
C PRO A 172 -6.73 -18.57 18.16
N LEU A 173 -5.70 -18.21 17.38
CA LEU A 173 -5.15 -19.04 16.32
C LEU A 173 -4.08 -20.03 16.81
N PHE A 174 -3.19 -19.57 17.71
CA PHE A 174 -2.02 -20.37 18.10
C PHE A 174 -2.17 -21.07 19.45
N ASP A 175 -3.08 -20.59 20.32
CA ASP A 175 -3.31 -21.19 21.62
C ASP A 175 -4.66 -21.93 21.65
N TYR A 176 -5.78 -21.24 21.41
CA TYR A 176 -7.11 -21.80 21.62
C TYR A 176 -7.55 -22.77 20.53
N ALA A 177 -7.32 -22.45 19.27
CA ALA A 177 -7.72 -23.34 18.18
C ALA A 177 -6.98 -24.69 18.24
N PRO A 178 -5.64 -24.76 18.42
CA PRO A 178 -4.94 -26.02 18.64
C PRO A 178 -5.38 -26.76 19.91
N TYR A 179 -5.68 -26.04 20.99
CA TYR A 179 -6.18 -26.64 22.22
C TYR A 179 -7.50 -27.36 21.99
N ILE A 180 -8.45 -26.72 21.32
CA ILE A 180 -9.76 -27.32 21.01
C ILE A 180 -9.59 -28.48 20.00
N GLU A 181 -8.83 -28.29 18.94
CA GLU A 181 -8.71 -29.25 17.83
C GLU A 181 -7.94 -30.51 18.22
N TYR A 182 -6.80 -30.37 18.92
CA TYR A 182 -5.88 -31.49 19.16
C TYR A 182 -5.96 -32.04 20.57
N LEU A 183 -6.42 -31.26 21.55
CA LEU A 183 -6.47 -31.68 22.95
C LEU A 183 -7.91 -31.87 23.47
N ASN A 184 -8.92 -31.78 22.57
CA ASN A 184 -10.35 -31.80 22.91
C ASN A 184 -10.73 -30.80 24.02
N GLY A 185 -10.04 -29.64 24.03
CA GLY A 185 -10.29 -28.59 24.99
C GLY A 185 -11.63 -27.91 24.77
N SER A 186 -12.15 -27.30 25.82
CA SER A 186 -13.43 -26.61 25.85
C SER A 186 -13.28 -25.20 26.42
N PRO A 187 -14.06 -24.21 25.95
CA PRO A 187 -14.10 -22.90 26.61
C PRO A 187 -14.52 -22.91 28.08
N GLY A 188 -15.06 -24.03 28.56
CA GLY A 188 -15.42 -24.23 29.96
C GLY A 188 -14.33 -24.85 30.81
N ASP A 189 -13.18 -25.17 30.27
CA ASP A 189 -12.08 -25.77 31.00
C ASP A 189 -11.41 -24.75 31.94
N TYR A 190 -10.99 -25.25 33.11
CA TYR A 190 -10.30 -24.45 34.10
C TYR A 190 -8.82 -24.80 34.13
N PHE A 191 -7.98 -23.78 34.21
CA PHE A 191 -6.55 -23.90 34.40
C PHE A 191 -6.16 -23.32 35.75
N PHE A 192 -5.17 -23.93 36.38
CA PHE A 192 -4.56 -23.34 37.57
C PHE A 192 -3.64 -22.21 37.12
N ASP A 193 -3.83 -21.04 37.71
CA ASP A 193 -2.92 -19.93 37.57
C ASP A 193 -1.81 -20.07 38.61
N GLU A 194 -0.63 -20.47 38.16
CA GLU A 194 0.53 -20.72 39.02
C GLU A 194 1.78 -20.06 38.38
N PRO A 195 2.79 -19.72 39.22
CA PRO A 195 4.03 -19.15 38.71
C PRO A 195 4.67 -20.07 37.68
N TYR A 196 4.95 -19.55 36.49
CA TYR A 196 5.58 -20.29 35.43
C TYR A 196 6.81 -19.58 34.91
N ALA A 197 7.79 -20.36 34.45
CA ALA A 197 9.02 -19.84 33.81
C ALA A 197 9.32 -20.56 32.51
N TYR A 198 9.86 -19.83 31.57
CA TYR A 198 10.39 -20.43 30.34
C TYR A 198 11.57 -21.36 30.63
N SER A 199 11.88 -22.26 29.71
CA SER A 199 13.06 -23.14 29.79
C SER A 199 14.40 -22.36 29.96
N THR A 200 14.43 -21.08 29.61
CA THR A 200 15.54 -20.15 29.82
C THR A 200 15.67 -19.67 31.28
N GLY A 201 14.71 -20.01 32.16
CA GLY A 201 14.64 -19.52 33.55
C GLY A 201 13.98 -18.15 33.71
N GLN A 202 13.54 -17.51 32.62
CA GLN A 202 12.83 -16.24 32.70
C GLN A 202 11.38 -16.48 33.19
N SER A 203 11.00 -15.83 34.28
CA SER A 203 9.65 -15.89 34.83
C SER A 203 8.65 -15.18 33.91
N ILE A 204 7.47 -15.76 33.80
CA ILE A 204 6.30 -15.13 33.19
C ILE A 204 5.50 -14.49 34.33
N ASN A 205 5.19 -13.23 34.18
CA ASN A 205 4.35 -12.49 35.12
C ASN A 205 3.06 -12.06 34.43
N ASP A 206 1.98 -12.10 35.17
CA ASP A 206 0.72 -11.54 34.75
C ASP A 206 0.76 -10.00 34.66
N ALA A 207 -0.24 -9.42 33.98
CA ALA A 207 -0.34 -7.98 33.83
C ALA A 207 -0.43 -7.23 35.16
N ASP A 208 -1.00 -7.86 36.17
CA ASP A 208 -1.14 -7.35 37.56
C ASP A 208 0.04 -7.75 38.47
N ARG A 209 1.02 -8.50 37.95
CA ARG A 209 2.22 -8.96 38.67
C ARG A 209 1.97 -9.74 39.97
N LYS A 210 0.84 -10.47 40.05
CA LYS A 210 0.54 -11.38 41.15
C LYS A 210 1.09 -12.77 40.90
#